data_46003bc38c9cd5c62eae7c42ddf7cd7a
#
_entry.id   46003bc38c9cd5c62eae7c42ddf7cd7a
#
_cell.length_a   1.000
_cell.length_b   1.000
_cell.length_c   1.000
_cell.angle_alpha   90.00
_cell.angle_beta   90.00
_cell.angle_gamma   90.00
#
_symmetry.space_group_name_H-M   'P 1'
#
loop_
_entity.id
_entity.type
_entity.pdbx_description
1 polymer ?
#
loop_
_entity_poly.entity_id
_entity_poly.type
_entity_poly.pdbx_seq_one_letter_code
_entity_poly.pdbx_strand_id
1 'polypeptide(L)'
;MINIQPVYLQGQVVRLEPLALSHIPDLAIAGKDESIWQFMLYGSVTSLDKMTEFVKKLLELQAKGTDLPFTVIHLESNRPIGMTRYMDIQRGNRGLEIGGTWYATAYHRTRVNTECKYLLLRHAFEQLDAIRVQLKTDLRNESSQRAIERLGAVKEGVLRDHMILPDGIVRSSVYYSILLREWPGVKSRLQALMSREG
;
A
#
# COMPACT_ATOMS: atom_id res chain seq x y z
N MET A 1 -18.75 12.43 3.74
CA MET A 1 -18.52 10.95 3.71
C MET A 1 -17.52 10.65 2.61
N ILE A 2 -16.49 9.84 2.86
CA ILE A 2 -15.56 9.41 1.80
C ILE A 2 -16.32 8.59 0.76
N ASN A 3 -16.24 8.97 -0.51
CA ASN A 3 -16.76 8.19 -1.64
C ASN A 3 -15.59 7.66 -2.47
N ILE A 4 -15.19 6.41 -2.21
CA ILE A 4 -14.08 5.77 -2.90
C ILE A 4 -14.59 5.02 -4.13
N GLN A 5 -14.05 5.37 -5.30
CA GLN A 5 -14.31 4.73 -6.59
C GLN A 5 -12.98 4.35 -7.26
N PRO A 6 -12.98 3.34 -8.13
CA PRO A 6 -11.81 3.03 -8.95
C PRO A 6 -11.30 4.26 -9.68
N VAL A 7 -10.01 4.53 -9.58
CA VAL A 7 -9.34 5.72 -10.15
C VAL A 7 -7.94 5.38 -10.63
N TYR A 8 -7.48 6.08 -11.66
CA TYR A 8 -6.09 6.03 -12.12
C TYR A 8 -5.31 7.19 -11.50
N LEU A 9 -4.17 6.88 -10.86
CA LEU A 9 -3.29 7.88 -10.27
C LEU A 9 -1.94 7.82 -10.98
N GLN A 10 -1.59 8.88 -11.70
CA GLN A 10 -0.40 8.98 -12.53
C GLN A 10 0.69 9.79 -11.84
N GLY A 11 1.89 9.20 -11.73
CA GLY A 11 3.14 9.82 -11.31
C GLY A 11 4.13 9.99 -12.45
N GLN A 12 5.41 10.11 -12.11
CA GLN A 12 6.54 10.22 -13.05
C GLN A 12 7.22 8.86 -13.28
N VAL A 13 7.20 7.98 -12.28
CA VAL A 13 7.85 6.66 -12.29
C VAL A 13 6.82 5.54 -12.30
N VAL A 14 5.68 5.76 -11.65
CA VAL A 14 4.61 4.77 -11.54
C VAL A 14 3.26 5.33 -11.91
N ARG A 15 2.39 4.42 -12.31
CA ARG A 15 0.94 4.62 -12.42
C ARG A 15 0.25 3.60 -11.51
N LEU A 16 -0.73 4.04 -10.73
CA LEU A 16 -1.61 3.17 -9.96
C LEU A 16 -2.90 2.96 -10.75
N GLU A 17 -3.15 1.75 -11.14
CA GLU A 17 -4.37 1.36 -11.87
C GLU A 17 -5.30 0.56 -10.96
N PRO A 18 -6.63 0.66 -11.12
CA PRO A 18 -7.54 -0.27 -10.49
C PRO A 18 -7.13 -1.71 -10.79
N LEU A 19 -7.10 -2.57 -9.77
CA LEU A 19 -6.74 -3.98 -9.93
C LEU A 19 -7.69 -4.67 -10.91
N ALA A 20 -7.14 -5.45 -11.85
CA ALA A 20 -7.89 -6.23 -12.81
C ALA A 20 -7.30 -7.64 -12.98
N LEU A 21 -8.13 -8.58 -13.42
CA LEU A 21 -7.70 -9.97 -13.68
C LEU A 21 -6.59 -10.05 -14.74
N SER A 22 -6.56 -9.12 -15.70
CA SER A 22 -5.52 -9.03 -16.72
C SER A 22 -4.12 -8.76 -16.16
N HIS A 23 -3.99 -8.25 -14.94
CA HIS A 23 -2.71 -7.99 -14.31
C HIS A 23 -2.06 -9.25 -13.69
N ILE A 24 -2.82 -10.34 -13.53
CA ILE A 24 -2.38 -11.55 -12.80
C ILE A 24 -1.06 -12.13 -13.33
N PRO A 25 -0.84 -12.32 -14.64
CA PRO A 25 0.39 -12.92 -15.13
C PRO A 25 1.65 -12.14 -14.73
N ASP A 26 1.62 -10.83 -14.89
CA ASP A 26 2.75 -9.97 -14.54
C ASP A 26 2.92 -9.83 -13.01
N LEU A 27 1.82 -9.77 -12.24
CA LEU A 27 1.87 -9.76 -10.78
C LEU A 27 2.45 -11.06 -10.23
N ALA A 28 2.15 -12.22 -10.84
CA ALA A 28 2.75 -13.50 -10.45
C ALA A 28 4.28 -13.52 -10.68
N ILE A 29 4.74 -12.88 -11.75
CA ILE A 29 6.19 -12.69 -12.01
C ILE A 29 6.79 -11.74 -10.96
N ALA A 30 6.14 -10.61 -10.70
CA ALA A 30 6.61 -9.61 -9.75
C ALA A 30 6.66 -10.14 -8.30
N GLY A 31 5.69 -10.98 -7.90
CA GLY A 31 5.55 -11.55 -6.56
C GLY A 31 6.30 -12.87 -6.34
N LYS A 32 7.18 -13.30 -7.26
CA LYS A 32 7.84 -14.61 -7.23
C LYS A 32 8.80 -14.81 -6.04
N ASP A 33 9.38 -13.73 -5.53
CA ASP A 33 10.35 -13.79 -4.44
C ASP A 33 9.64 -13.97 -3.09
N GLU A 34 9.94 -15.06 -2.37
CA GLU A 34 9.37 -15.39 -1.06
C GLU A 34 9.59 -14.29 -0.01
N SER A 35 10.70 -13.56 -0.07
CA SER A 35 11.02 -12.51 0.90
C SER A 35 10.02 -11.37 0.93
N ILE A 36 9.27 -11.15 -0.16
CA ILE A 36 8.19 -10.15 -0.26
C ILE A 36 7.09 -10.45 0.77
N TRP A 37 6.82 -11.74 1.02
CA TRP A 37 5.65 -12.21 1.75
C TRP A 37 5.88 -12.43 3.24
N GLN A 38 7.13 -12.35 3.71
CA GLN A 38 7.53 -12.67 5.07
C GLN A 38 6.67 -12.03 6.18
N PHE A 39 6.22 -10.79 5.97
CA PHE A 39 5.41 -10.04 6.96
C PHE A 39 3.98 -9.79 6.48
N MET A 40 3.55 -10.47 5.42
CA MET A 40 2.22 -10.28 4.85
C MET A 40 1.18 -11.16 5.55
N LEU A 41 -0.06 -10.64 5.68
CA LEU A 41 -1.15 -11.29 6.41
C LEU A 41 -1.79 -12.47 5.67
N TYR A 42 -1.42 -12.71 4.43
CA TYR A 42 -2.02 -13.73 3.55
C TYR A 42 -1.06 -14.85 3.15
N GLY A 43 0.12 -14.88 3.79
CA GLY A 43 1.14 -15.87 3.47
C GLY A 43 1.81 -15.63 2.11
N SER A 44 2.51 -16.65 1.63
CA SER A 44 3.28 -16.59 0.40
C SER A 44 2.41 -16.72 -0.85
N VAL A 45 2.53 -15.77 -1.79
CA VAL A 45 1.76 -15.71 -3.06
C VAL A 45 2.73 -15.75 -4.25
N THR A 46 3.52 -16.82 -4.35
CA THR A 46 4.64 -16.94 -5.30
C THR A 46 4.33 -17.74 -6.57
N SER A 47 3.11 -18.27 -6.72
CA SER A 47 2.68 -18.99 -7.93
C SER A 47 1.54 -18.27 -8.64
N LEU A 48 1.33 -18.59 -9.92
CA LEU A 48 0.23 -18.05 -10.72
C LEU A 48 -1.13 -18.36 -10.09
N ASP A 49 -1.33 -19.58 -9.59
CA ASP A 49 -2.60 -20.00 -8.98
C ASP A 49 -2.87 -19.22 -7.71
N LYS A 50 -1.88 -19.13 -6.80
CA LYS A 50 -1.99 -18.33 -5.57
C LYS A 50 -2.23 -16.85 -5.88
N MET A 51 -1.56 -16.29 -6.89
CA MET A 51 -1.79 -14.90 -7.31
C MET A 51 -3.20 -14.72 -7.87
N THR A 52 -3.71 -15.70 -8.60
CA THR A 52 -5.09 -15.69 -9.12
C THR A 52 -6.11 -15.67 -7.99
N GLU A 53 -5.97 -16.53 -7.00
CA GLU A 53 -6.83 -16.56 -5.82
C GLU A 53 -6.75 -15.25 -5.02
N PHE A 54 -5.53 -14.75 -4.82
CA PHE A 54 -5.28 -13.51 -4.10
C PHE A 54 -5.95 -12.30 -4.78
N VAL A 55 -5.78 -12.15 -6.09
CA VAL A 55 -6.40 -11.06 -6.87
C VAL A 55 -7.93 -11.17 -6.84
N LYS A 56 -8.50 -12.37 -7.04
CA LYS A 56 -9.96 -12.58 -6.95
C LYS A 56 -10.50 -12.15 -5.60
N LYS A 57 -9.85 -12.57 -4.50
CA LYS A 57 -10.23 -12.17 -3.14
C LYS A 57 -10.20 -10.64 -2.95
N LEU A 58 -9.20 -9.95 -3.49
CA LEU A 58 -9.13 -8.49 -3.40
C LEU A 58 -10.24 -7.80 -4.21
N LEU A 59 -10.60 -8.33 -5.38
CA LEU A 59 -11.71 -7.82 -6.18
C LEU A 59 -13.06 -8.05 -5.47
N GLU A 60 -13.23 -9.15 -4.73
CA GLU A 60 -14.41 -9.35 -3.88
C GLU A 60 -14.51 -8.32 -2.74
N LEU A 61 -13.38 -7.98 -2.09
CA LEU A 61 -13.34 -6.93 -1.07
C LEU A 61 -13.66 -5.55 -1.67
N GLN A 62 -13.17 -5.29 -2.89
CA GLN A 62 -13.54 -4.07 -3.64
C GLN A 62 -15.05 -4.03 -3.92
N ALA A 63 -15.64 -5.12 -4.38
CA ALA A 63 -17.08 -5.21 -4.64
C ALA A 63 -17.93 -4.98 -3.37
N LYS A 64 -17.42 -5.41 -2.20
CA LYS A 64 -18.02 -5.13 -0.88
C LYS A 64 -17.81 -3.68 -0.42
N GLY A 65 -16.94 -2.91 -1.10
CA GLY A 65 -16.62 -1.53 -0.75
C GLY A 65 -15.76 -1.36 0.50
N THR A 66 -15.09 -2.42 0.96
CA THR A 66 -14.17 -2.38 2.10
C THR A 66 -12.76 -2.01 1.71
N ASP A 67 -12.39 -2.33 0.47
CA ASP A 67 -11.03 -2.12 -0.07
C ASP A 67 -11.10 -1.47 -1.46
N LEU A 68 -10.05 -0.75 -1.83
CA LEU A 68 -9.77 -0.35 -3.21
C LEU A 68 -8.33 -0.74 -3.55
N PRO A 69 -8.11 -1.91 -4.18
CA PRO A 69 -6.79 -2.34 -4.57
C PRO A 69 -6.33 -1.69 -5.88
N PHE A 70 -5.02 -1.38 -5.92
CA PHE A 70 -4.33 -0.84 -7.09
C PHE A 70 -3.20 -1.78 -7.50
N THR A 71 -3.06 -1.98 -8.80
CA THR A 71 -1.84 -2.48 -9.42
C THR A 71 -0.87 -1.33 -9.62
N VAL A 72 0.37 -1.54 -9.24
CA VAL A 72 1.45 -0.58 -9.47
C VAL A 72 2.12 -0.91 -10.80
N ILE A 73 1.99 -0.02 -11.76
CA ILE A 73 2.60 -0.13 -13.08
C ILE A 73 3.86 0.75 -13.11
N HIS A 74 5.00 0.18 -13.46
CA HIS A 74 6.23 0.93 -13.71
C HIS A 74 6.18 1.55 -15.10
N LEU A 75 6.31 2.87 -15.20
CA LEU A 75 6.04 3.60 -16.45
C LEU A 75 7.04 3.26 -17.57
N GLU A 76 8.32 3.11 -17.25
CA GLU A 76 9.35 2.81 -18.23
C GLU A 76 9.14 1.42 -18.88
N SER A 77 8.85 0.39 -18.10
CA SER A 77 8.60 -0.96 -18.60
C SER A 77 7.15 -1.21 -19.02
N ASN A 78 6.23 -0.31 -18.62
CA ASN A 78 4.78 -0.45 -18.74
C ASN A 78 4.24 -1.79 -18.20
N ARG A 79 4.85 -2.33 -17.14
CA ARG A 79 4.49 -3.62 -16.55
C ARG A 79 4.05 -3.50 -15.09
N PRO A 80 3.12 -4.33 -14.61
CA PRO A 80 2.83 -4.55 -13.21
C PRO A 80 4.08 -4.96 -12.43
N ILE A 81 4.40 -4.24 -11.35
CA ILE A 81 5.56 -4.50 -10.49
C ILE A 81 5.20 -4.75 -9.04
N GLY A 82 3.93 -4.67 -8.69
CA GLY A 82 3.46 -4.84 -7.33
C GLY A 82 2.04 -4.33 -7.13
N MET A 83 1.65 -4.21 -5.88
CA MET A 83 0.32 -3.78 -5.48
C MET A 83 0.36 -2.90 -4.24
N THR A 84 -0.70 -2.10 -4.08
CA THR A 84 -1.04 -1.37 -2.86
C THR A 84 -2.56 -1.19 -2.82
N ARG A 85 -3.13 -0.79 -1.67
CA ARG A 85 -4.58 -0.56 -1.60
C ARG A 85 -4.97 0.43 -0.51
N TYR A 86 -6.15 1.03 -0.67
CA TYR A 86 -6.92 1.51 0.47
C TYR A 86 -7.67 0.34 1.10
N MET A 87 -7.71 0.29 2.41
CA MET A 87 -8.42 -0.69 3.20
C MET A 87 -8.92 -0.05 4.50
N ASP A 88 -9.69 -0.77 5.29
CA ASP A 88 -10.31 -0.23 6.51
C ASP A 88 -10.98 1.14 6.26
N ILE A 89 -11.83 1.18 5.23
CA ILE A 89 -12.45 2.42 4.74
C ILE A 89 -13.59 2.82 5.66
N GLN A 90 -13.36 3.82 6.49
CA GLN A 90 -14.29 4.35 7.48
C GLN A 90 -15.02 5.59 6.92
N ARG A 91 -16.01 5.36 6.06
CA ARG A 91 -16.68 6.42 5.29
C ARG A 91 -17.19 7.57 6.15
N GLY A 92 -17.86 7.25 7.27
CA GLY A 92 -18.43 8.24 8.21
C GLY A 92 -17.36 9.02 8.97
N ASN A 93 -16.27 8.36 9.36
CA ASN A 93 -15.16 8.96 10.10
C ASN A 93 -14.13 9.64 9.18
N ARG A 94 -14.33 9.58 7.86
CA ARG A 94 -13.38 10.13 6.87
C ARG A 94 -11.95 9.63 7.08
N GLY A 95 -11.80 8.35 7.45
CA GLY A 95 -10.53 7.65 7.67
C GLY A 95 -10.36 6.46 6.73
N LEU A 96 -9.12 6.11 6.45
CA LEU A 96 -8.77 4.90 5.72
C LEU A 96 -7.34 4.44 6.05
N GLU A 97 -7.01 3.20 5.70
CA GLU A 97 -5.65 2.67 5.79
C GLU A 97 -5.03 2.52 4.39
N ILE A 98 -3.78 2.92 4.22
CA ILE A 98 -2.95 2.51 3.09
C ILE A 98 -2.14 1.29 3.50
N GLY A 99 -2.46 0.13 2.91
CA GLY A 99 -1.84 -1.14 3.29
C GLY A 99 -1.71 -2.12 2.15
N GLY A 100 -1.38 -3.39 2.49
CA GLY A 100 -1.20 -4.46 1.51
C GLY A 100 -0.18 -4.14 0.42
N THR A 101 0.81 -3.31 0.72
CA THR A 101 1.81 -2.83 -0.24
C THR A 101 2.95 -3.81 -0.37
N TRP A 102 3.23 -4.21 -1.59
CA TRP A 102 4.40 -4.99 -1.96
C TRP A 102 4.86 -4.67 -3.39
N TYR A 103 6.14 -4.87 -3.67
CA TYR A 103 6.77 -4.67 -4.97
C TYR A 103 7.75 -5.81 -5.24
N ALA A 104 8.02 -6.09 -6.51
CA ALA A 104 9.14 -6.93 -6.90
C ALA A 104 10.44 -6.39 -6.28
N THR A 105 11.33 -7.28 -5.84
CA THR A 105 12.54 -6.93 -5.08
C THR A 105 13.48 -5.96 -5.81
N ALA A 106 13.50 -6.02 -7.15
CA ALA A 106 14.24 -5.07 -7.99
C ALA A 106 13.81 -3.60 -7.80
N TYR A 107 12.61 -3.35 -7.30
CA TYR A 107 12.08 -2.00 -7.07
C TYR A 107 12.13 -1.57 -5.60
N HIS A 108 12.71 -2.39 -4.72
CA HIS A 108 12.95 -2.01 -3.34
C HIS A 108 14.04 -0.93 -3.26
N ARG A 109 13.88 0.03 -2.34
CA ARG A 109 14.81 1.16 -2.13
C ARG A 109 14.96 2.08 -3.35
N THR A 110 13.93 2.14 -4.20
CA THR A 110 13.80 3.07 -5.32
C THR A 110 12.72 4.11 -5.04
N ARG A 111 12.51 5.05 -5.97
CA ARG A 111 11.45 6.07 -5.91
C ARG A 111 10.03 5.50 -5.90
N VAL A 112 9.85 4.25 -6.34
CA VAL A 112 8.55 3.60 -6.52
C VAL A 112 7.67 3.71 -5.27
N ASN A 113 8.18 3.30 -4.10
CA ASN A 113 7.37 3.36 -2.87
C ASN A 113 7.03 4.80 -2.46
N THR A 114 7.97 5.73 -2.58
CA THR A 114 7.78 7.14 -2.23
C THR A 114 6.70 7.75 -3.11
N GLU A 115 6.76 7.53 -4.42
CA GLU A 115 5.77 8.08 -5.35
C GLU A 115 4.40 7.41 -5.20
N CYS A 116 4.32 6.09 -5.02
CA CYS A 116 3.06 5.41 -4.72
C CYS A 116 2.37 6.00 -3.49
N LYS A 117 3.12 6.21 -2.41
CA LYS A 117 2.57 6.79 -1.17
C LYS A 117 2.15 8.25 -1.37
N TYR A 118 2.94 9.03 -2.10
CA TYR A 118 2.57 10.41 -2.47
C TYR A 118 1.24 10.46 -3.23
N LEU A 119 1.08 9.62 -4.25
CA LEU A 119 -0.13 9.57 -5.07
C LEU A 119 -1.37 9.20 -4.24
N LEU A 120 -1.25 8.16 -3.41
CA LEU A 120 -2.34 7.72 -2.54
C LEU A 120 -2.68 8.77 -1.48
N LEU A 121 -1.71 9.34 -0.79
CA LEU A 121 -1.94 10.36 0.23
C LEU A 121 -2.56 11.62 -0.38
N ARG A 122 -2.06 12.06 -1.55
CA ARG A 122 -2.63 13.20 -2.27
C ARG A 122 -4.10 12.96 -2.62
N HIS A 123 -4.42 11.80 -3.17
CA HIS A 123 -5.79 11.43 -3.51
C HIS A 123 -6.68 11.36 -2.26
N ALA A 124 -6.18 10.75 -1.17
CA ALA A 124 -6.94 10.63 0.07
C ALA A 124 -7.29 12.00 0.69
N PHE A 125 -6.31 12.89 0.79
CA PHE A 125 -6.52 14.19 1.46
C PHE A 125 -7.14 15.25 0.56
N GLU A 126 -6.78 15.30 -0.74
CA GLU A 126 -7.17 16.40 -1.62
C GLU A 126 -8.43 16.09 -2.46
N GLN A 127 -8.80 14.81 -2.63
CA GLN A 127 -9.95 14.41 -3.45
C GLN A 127 -11.02 13.64 -2.67
N LEU A 128 -10.60 12.79 -1.72
CA LEU A 128 -11.54 12.03 -0.90
C LEU A 128 -11.92 12.73 0.41
N ASP A 129 -11.30 13.86 0.71
CA ASP A 129 -11.59 14.62 1.92
C ASP A 129 -11.32 13.83 3.22
N ALA A 130 -10.34 12.89 3.17
CA ALA A 130 -9.93 12.16 4.35
C ALA A 130 -9.35 13.09 5.40
N ILE A 131 -9.64 12.85 6.68
CA ILE A 131 -9.03 13.58 7.80
C ILE A 131 -7.88 12.81 8.44
N ARG A 132 -7.80 11.49 8.14
CA ARG A 132 -6.82 10.58 8.70
C ARG A 132 -6.50 9.45 7.71
N VAL A 133 -5.22 9.23 7.48
CA VAL A 133 -4.70 8.05 6.77
C VAL A 133 -3.82 7.26 7.71
N GLN A 134 -4.20 5.99 7.92
CA GLN A 134 -3.48 5.04 8.76
C GLN A 134 -2.48 4.23 7.92
N LEU A 135 -1.38 3.84 8.54
CA LEU A 135 -0.46 2.82 8.06
C LEU A 135 -0.13 1.88 9.21
N LYS A 136 0.08 0.60 8.92
CA LYS A 136 0.53 -0.33 9.95
C LYS A 136 1.52 -1.35 9.38
N THR A 137 2.37 -1.87 10.26
CA THR A 137 3.31 -2.92 9.90
C THR A 137 3.54 -3.87 11.08
N ASP A 138 4.17 -5.01 10.81
CA ASP A 138 4.65 -5.93 11.84
C ASP A 138 5.76 -5.25 12.67
N LEU A 139 5.74 -5.45 13.99
CA LEU A 139 6.76 -4.90 14.89
C LEU A 139 8.18 -5.38 14.53
N ARG A 140 8.31 -6.57 13.95
CA ARG A 140 9.59 -7.14 13.48
C ARG A 140 10.06 -6.57 12.15
N ASN A 141 9.16 -5.93 11.38
CA ASN A 141 9.49 -5.35 10.07
C ASN A 141 10.05 -3.94 10.20
N GLU A 142 11.29 -3.83 10.70
CA GLU A 142 11.97 -2.54 10.89
C GLU A 142 12.12 -1.77 9.57
N SER A 143 12.31 -2.46 8.45
CA SER A 143 12.43 -1.82 7.13
C SER A 143 11.16 -1.06 6.78
N SER A 144 9.99 -1.67 7.01
CA SER A 144 8.70 -1.02 6.79
C SER A 144 8.47 0.12 7.79
N GLN A 145 8.85 -0.03 9.07
CA GLN A 145 8.74 1.04 10.07
C GLN A 145 9.53 2.27 9.62
N ARG A 146 10.81 2.10 9.25
CA ARG A 146 11.64 3.20 8.73
C ARG A 146 11.06 3.83 7.45
N ALA A 147 10.51 3.02 6.55
CA ALA A 147 9.88 3.53 5.34
C ALA A 147 8.64 4.38 5.65
N ILE A 148 7.81 3.98 6.61
CA ILE A 148 6.62 4.71 7.05
C ILE A 148 7.02 6.02 7.76
N GLU A 149 7.98 5.97 8.66
CA GLU A 149 8.50 7.16 9.37
C GLU A 149 9.16 8.17 8.42
N ARG A 150 9.84 7.68 7.38
CA ARG A 150 10.43 8.54 6.33
C ARG A 150 9.37 9.36 5.58
N LEU A 151 8.15 8.84 5.42
CA LEU A 151 7.05 9.61 4.83
C LEU A 151 6.63 10.80 5.68
N GLY A 152 6.89 10.76 6.98
CA GLY A 152 6.44 11.74 7.97
C GLY A 152 5.22 11.27 8.78
N ALA A 153 4.89 9.99 8.73
CA ALA A 153 3.83 9.42 9.57
C ALA A 153 4.26 9.39 11.05
N VAL A 154 3.31 9.69 11.94
CA VAL A 154 3.52 9.68 13.38
C VAL A 154 3.16 8.31 13.95
N LYS A 155 4.07 7.74 14.76
CA LYS A 155 3.82 6.48 15.47
C LYS A 155 2.81 6.72 16.60
N GLU A 156 1.75 5.92 16.62
CA GLU A 156 0.67 6.04 17.64
C GLU A 156 0.76 4.97 18.71
N GLY A 157 1.31 3.81 18.39
CA GLY A 157 1.47 2.74 19.38
C GLY A 157 1.71 1.38 18.76
N VAL A 158 1.73 0.38 19.66
CA VAL A 158 1.89 -1.03 19.32
C VAL A 158 0.70 -1.80 19.90
N LEU A 159 -0.03 -2.49 19.03
CA LEU A 159 -0.97 -3.50 19.46
C LEU A 159 -0.22 -4.82 19.62
N ARG A 160 -0.06 -5.25 20.87
CA ARG A 160 0.61 -6.51 21.18
C ARG A 160 -0.31 -7.68 20.85
N ASP A 161 0.27 -8.77 20.31
CA ASP A 161 -0.43 -10.01 19.98
C ASP A 161 -1.72 -9.78 19.20
N HIS A 162 -1.61 -8.89 18.19
CA HIS A 162 -2.75 -8.33 17.47
C HIS A 162 -3.38 -9.32 16.48
N MET A 163 -2.58 -10.18 15.88
CA MET A 163 -3.02 -11.10 14.83
C MET A 163 -2.20 -12.39 14.85
N ILE A 164 -2.79 -13.48 14.38
CA ILE A 164 -2.07 -14.72 14.09
C ILE A 164 -1.84 -14.79 12.59
N LEU A 165 -0.58 -14.91 12.17
CA LEU A 165 -0.21 -15.08 10.76
C LEU A 165 -0.54 -16.50 10.26
N PRO A 166 -0.61 -16.73 8.93
CA PRO A 166 -0.91 -18.05 8.36
C PRO A 166 0.06 -19.17 8.78
N ASP A 167 1.28 -18.82 9.16
CA ASP A 167 2.30 -19.73 9.69
C ASP A 167 2.20 -19.97 11.21
N GLY A 168 1.17 -19.43 11.86
CA GLY A 168 0.93 -19.54 13.29
C GLY A 168 1.68 -18.54 14.17
N ILE A 169 2.52 -17.69 13.59
CA ILE A 169 3.24 -16.67 14.36
C ILE A 169 2.28 -15.60 14.87
N VAL A 170 2.34 -15.33 16.18
CA VAL A 170 1.61 -14.23 16.80
C VAL A 170 2.31 -12.92 16.48
N ARG A 171 1.61 -12.03 15.80
CA ARG A 171 2.10 -10.74 15.32
C ARG A 171 1.67 -9.61 16.24
N SER A 172 2.61 -8.77 16.69
CA SER A 172 2.33 -7.43 17.19
C SER A 172 2.41 -6.42 16.05
N SER A 173 1.50 -5.44 16.02
CA SER A 173 1.41 -4.46 14.93
C SER A 173 1.72 -3.05 15.43
N VAL A 174 2.60 -2.35 14.71
CA VAL A 174 2.89 -0.93 14.95
C VAL A 174 1.98 -0.09 14.08
N TYR A 175 1.28 0.85 14.69
CA TYR A 175 0.34 1.77 14.05
C TYR A 175 0.93 3.16 13.90
N TYR A 176 0.72 3.73 12.74
CA TYR A 176 1.12 5.08 12.35
C TYR A 176 -0.05 5.80 11.69
N SER A 177 -0.02 7.12 11.72
CA SER A 177 -0.99 7.93 10.99
C SER A 177 -0.36 9.18 10.39
N ILE A 178 -1.05 9.72 9.39
CA ILE A 178 -0.90 11.08 8.87
C ILE A 178 -2.28 11.73 8.93
N LEU A 179 -2.35 12.93 9.47
CA LEU A 179 -3.60 13.68 9.60
C LEU A 179 -3.69 14.78 8.54
N LEU A 180 -4.91 15.18 8.19
CA LEU A 180 -5.14 16.25 7.20
C LEU A 180 -4.34 17.53 7.51
N ARG A 181 -4.26 17.93 8.79
CA ARG A 181 -3.49 19.12 9.21
C ARG A 181 -1.98 18.98 9.00
N GLU A 182 -1.47 17.76 8.90
CA GLU A 182 -0.04 17.45 8.69
C GLU A 182 0.31 17.34 7.20
N TRP A 183 -0.73 17.12 6.36
CA TRP A 183 -0.54 16.86 4.94
C TRP A 183 0.29 17.90 4.19
N PRO A 184 0.15 19.22 4.38
CA PRO A 184 0.99 20.19 3.68
C PRO A 184 2.50 19.98 3.91
N GLY A 185 2.91 19.69 5.14
CA GLY A 185 4.30 19.39 5.49
C GLY A 185 4.78 18.05 4.92
N VAL A 186 3.94 17.02 5.03
CA VAL A 186 4.20 15.69 4.47
C VAL A 186 4.31 15.74 2.95
N LYS A 187 3.42 16.48 2.29
CA LYS A 187 3.44 16.68 0.83
C LYS A 187 4.77 17.29 0.37
N SER A 188 5.20 18.38 0.99
CA SER A 188 6.47 19.05 0.67
C SER A 188 7.66 18.12 0.89
N ARG A 189 7.66 17.35 1.99
CA ARG A 189 8.70 16.35 2.29
C ARG A 189 8.77 15.27 1.21
N LEU A 190 7.63 14.71 0.80
CA LEU A 190 7.57 13.67 -0.24
C LEU A 190 8.04 14.18 -1.59
N GLN A 191 7.64 15.40 -1.96
CA GLN A 191 8.12 16.06 -3.19
C GLN A 191 9.64 16.26 -3.19
N ALA A 192 10.21 16.68 -2.05
CA ALA A 192 11.65 16.82 -1.90
C ALA A 192 12.40 15.47 -1.96
N LEU A 193 11.81 14.40 -1.42
CA LEU A 193 12.38 13.05 -1.52
C LEU A 193 12.39 12.57 -2.98
N MET A 194 11.29 12.75 -3.69
CA MET A 194 11.19 12.36 -5.11
C MET A 194 12.15 13.14 -6.02
N SER A 195 12.49 14.38 -5.70
CA SER A 195 13.46 15.17 -6.49
C SER A 195 14.92 14.80 -6.24
N ARG A 196 15.24 14.16 -5.10
CA ARG A 196 16.62 13.77 -4.75
C ARG A 196 17.01 12.37 -5.24
N GLU A 197 16.01 11.52 -5.50
CA GLU A 197 16.20 10.14 -5.93
C GLU A 197 16.19 10.01 -7.48
N GLY A 198 16.36 11.11 -8.20
CA GLY A 198 16.40 11.21 -9.66
C GLY A 198 17.81 11.28 -10.22
#